data_c21f6478c61efae0be4b36ff111ed497
#
_entry.id   c21f6478c61efae0be4b36ff111ed497
#
_cell.length_a   1.000
_cell.length_b   1.000
_cell.length_c   1.000
_cell.angle_alpha   90.00
_cell.angle_beta   90.00
_cell.angle_gamma   90.00
#
_symmetry.space_group_name_H-M   'P 1'
#
loop_
_entity.id
_entity.type
_entity.pdbx_description
1 polymer ?
#
loop_
_entity_poly.entity_id
_entity_poly.type
_entity_poly.pdbx_seq_one_letter_code
_entity_poly.pdbx_strand_id
1 'polypeptide(L)'
;MRKFLEKLKSLGFNPTNILDIGAHHGHWAEVAHNVFGNSNVMMVEPIDYTELKRFDDRQQFSYRNVLLDECEQLRDWYEMRNTGDSMYKEMTGYFKNCATHQRKTTTLDIEFSGCFSSGPELIKIDTQGAEIPILKGGKETIRNNEIIIMEVPFVGAYNANVPNFFEHISYLEEIGYAPLEIVDQHIIRKGDYNYFALQLDLAFIRKGHRILKEQQDLISSLGR
;
A
#
# COMPACT_ATOMS: atom_id res chain seq x y z
N MET A 1 -9.32 -2.34 8.36
CA MET A 1 -8.03 -1.62 8.46
C MET A 1 -7.65 -1.21 9.89
N ARG A 2 -8.37 -0.33 10.60
CA ARG A 2 -8.01 0.14 11.97
C ARG A 2 -7.76 -0.98 12.98
N LYS A 3 -8.66 -1.95 13.07
CA LYS A 3 -8.54 -3.11 13.98
C LYS A 3 -7.25 -3.91 13.77
N PHE A 4 -6.78 -4.01 12.53
CA PHE A 4 -5.52 -4.68 12.24
C PHE A 4 -4.32 -3.89 12.80
N LEU A 5 -4.29 -2.57 12.62
CA LEU A 5 -3.24 -1.72 13.20
C LEU A 5 -3.24 -1.77 14.73
N GLU A 6 -4.41 -1.74 15.36
CA GLU A 6 -4.56 -1.89 16.82
C GLU A 6 -4.06 -3.27 17.30
N LYS A 7 -4.33 -4.34 16.53
CA LYS A 7 -3.79 -5.68 16.79
C LYS A 7 -2.26 -5.68 16.70
N LEU A 8 -1.67 -5.10 15.65
CA LEU A 8 -0.21 -4.99 15.54
C LEU A 8 0.40 -4.27 16.75
N LYS A 9 -0.20 -3.16 17.16
CA LYS A 9 0.23 -2.43 18.36
C LYS A 9 0.13 -3.28 19.63
N SER A 10 -0.94 -4.04 19.79
CA SER A 10 -1.10 -4.95 20.96
C SER A 10 -0.05 -6.08 20.98
N LEU A 11 0.43 -6.48 19.81
CA LEU A 11 1.56 -7.39 19.64
C LEU A 11 2.93 -6.71 19.79
N GLY A 12 2.95 -5.43 20.20
CA GLY A 12 4.15 -4.65 20.47
C GLY A 12 4.86 -4.11 19.21
N PHE A 13 4.19 -4.10 18.06
CA PHE A 13 4.69 -3.40 16.86
C PHE A 13 4.41 -1.90 17.00
N ASN A 14 5.45 -1.08 17.01
CA ASN A 14 5.36 0.37 17.16
C ASN A 14 6.30 1.04 16.17
N PRO A 15 5.88 1.26 14.92
CA PRO A 15 6.72 1.85 13.88
C PRO A 15 7.04 3.31 14.21
N THR A 16 8.27 3.72 13.98
CA THR A 16 8.71 5.11 14.05
C THR A 16 8.36 5.85 12.77
N ASN A 17 8.47 5.17 11.64
CA ASN A 17 8.18 5.74 10.31
C ASN A 17 7.18 4.88 9.58
N ILE A 18 6.18 5.54 9.03
CA ILE A 18 5.10 4.93 8.23
C ILE A 18 5.12 5.61 6.86
N LEU A 19 4.98 4.82 5.81
CA LEU A 19 4.85 5.30 4.44
C LEU A 19 3.49 4.89 3.87
N ASP A 20 2.68 5.86 3.45
CA ASP A 20 1.37 5.67 2.82
C ASP A 20 1.47 6.04 1.34
N ILE A 21 1.49 5.05 0.45
CA ILE A 21 1.64 5.22 -0.99
C ILE A 21 0.28 5.03 -1.66
N GLY A 22 -0.16 6.03 -2.40
CA GLY A 22 -1.54 6.18 -2.85
C GLY A 22 -2.42 6.71 -1.72
N ALA A 23 -1.94 7.78 -1.06
CA ALA A 23 -2.57 8.29 0.15
C ALA A 23 -3.93 8.96 -0.09
N HIS A 24 -4.27 9.31 -1.33
CA HIS A 24 -5.50 10.02 -1.70
C HIS A 24 -5.70 11.24 -0.80
N HIS A 25 -6.74 11.29 0.00
CA HIS A 25 -7.00 12.38 0.96
C HIS A 25 -6.30 12.19 2.33
N GLY A 26 -5.41 11.21 2.50
CA GLY A 26 -4.66 10.97 3.74
C GLY A 26 -5.47 10.36 4.89
N HIS A 27 -6.62 9.76 4.61
CA HIS A 27 -7.46 9.16 5.67
C HIS A 27 -6.77 7.98 6.36
N TRP A 28 -6.11 7.12 5.60
CA TRP A 28 -5.40 5.98 6.19
C TRP A 28 -4.19 6.44 7.00
N ALA A 29 -3.43 7.41 6.50
CA ALA A 29 -2.32 8.03 7.21
C ALA A 29 -2.74 8.55 8.60
N GLU A 30 -3.89 9.22 8.67
CA GLU A 30 -4.46 9.72 9.92
C GLU A 30 -4.88 8.58 10.87
N VAL A 31 -5.50 7.52 10.36
CA VAL A 31 -5.85 6.33 11.15
C VAL A 31 -4.59 5.67 11.72
N ALA A 32 -3.55 5.49 10.91
CA ALA A 32 -2.29 4.88 11.33
C ALA A 32 -1.61 5.71 12.43
N HIS A 33 -1.50 7.02 12.24
CA HIS A 33 -0.95 7.92 13.26
C HIS A 33 -1.76 7.87 14.56
N ASN A 34 -3.09 7.91 14.50
CA ASN A 34 -3.94 7.84 15.69
C ASN A 34 -3.78 6.52 16.46
N VAL A 35 -3.47 5.42 15.78
CA VAL A 35 -3.20 4.14 16.44
C VAL A 35 -1.81 4.14 17.08
N PHE A 36 -0.77 4.52 16.35
CA PHE A 36 0.61 4.41 16.84
C PHE A 36 1.09 5.63 17.65
N GLY A 37 0.52 6.80 17.41
CA GLY A 37 0.69 8.01 18.23
C GLY A 37 1.99 8.79 18.02
N ASN A 38 3.14 8.11 17.98
CA ASN A 38 4.46 8.74 17.88
C ASN A 38 5.14 8.55 16.51
N SER A 39 4.43 7.97 15.56
CA SER A 39 4.99 7.70 14.23
C SER A 39 5.02 8.95 13.36
N ASN A 40 6.10 9.12 12.62
CA ASN A 40 6.14 10.00 11.46
C ASN A 40 5.44 9.31 10.30
N VAL A 41 4.54 10.01 9.63
CA VAL A 41 3.80 9.48 8.49
C VAL A 41 4.14 10.29 7.25
N MET A 42 4.75 9.64 6.28
CA MET A 42 4.99 10.19 4.95
C MET A 42 3.95 9.66 3.99
N MET A 43 3.34 10.54 3.23
CA MET A 43 2.33 10.22 2.23
C MET A 43 2.86 10.48 0.83
N VAL A 44 2.50 9.62 -0.11
CA VAL A 44 2.75 9.84 -1.54
C VAL A 44 1.43 9.77 -2.27
N GLU A 45 1.13 10.82 -3.02
CA GLU A 45 -0.10 10.93 -3.80
C GLU A 45 0.20 11.74 -5.07
N PRO A 46 0.01 11.18 -6.27
CA PRO A 46 0.29 11.92 -7.51
C PRO A 46 -0.56 13.16 -7.69
N ILE A 47 -1.79 13.19 -7.20
CA ILE A 47 -2.70 14.33 -7.33
C ILE A 47 -2.53 15.28 -6.15
N ASP A 48 -2.42 16.57 -6.45
CA ASP A 48 -2.40 17.63 -5.43
C ASP A 48 -3.82 17.89 -4.90
N TYR A 49 -4.25 17.01 -3.99
CA TYR A 49 -5.53 17.17 -3.30
C TYR A 49 -5.45 18.24 -2.24
N THR A 50 -6.43 19.18 -2.25
CA THR A 50 -6.51 20.26 -1.24
C THR A 50 -6.68 19.72 0.18
N GLU A 51 -7.25 18.55 0.34
CA GLU A 51 -7.46 17.84 1.59
C GLU A 51 -6.13 17.47 2.28
N LEU A 52 -5.05 17.29 1.53
CA LEU A 52 -3.72 17.01 2.10
C LEU A 52 -3.14 18.22 2.84
N LYS A 53 -3.56 19.45 2.51
CA LYS A 53 -3.09 20.67 3.18
C LYS A 53 -3.42 20.71 4.67
N ARG A 54 -4.38 19.92 5.14
CA ARG A 54 -4.66 19.80 6.58
C ARG A 54 -3.51 19.19 7.39
N PHE A 55 -2.51 18.64 6.72
CA PHE A 55 -1.32 18.08 7.35
C PHE A 55 -0.12 19.02 7.39
N ASP A 56 -0.17 20.18 6.70
CA ASP A 56 0.96 21.11 6.57
C ASP A 56 1.50 21.60 7.92
N ASP A 57 0.63 21.85 8.90
CA ASP A 57 1.00 22.31 10.25
C ASP A 57 1.23 21.17 11.25
N ARG A 58 1.19 19.91 10.81
CA ARG A 58 1.35 18.72 11.67
C ARG A 58 2.75 18.13 11.50
N GLN A 59 3.64 18.36 12.45
CA GLN A 59 5.07 17.97 12.38
C GLN A 59 5.32 16.49 12.07
N GLN A 60 4.41 15.61 12.45
CA GLN A 60 4.53 14.17 12.21
C GLN A 60 4.09 13.75 10.81
N PHE A 61 3.56 14.67 10.01
CA PHE A 61 3.08 14.36 8.66
C PHE A 61 3.89 15.11 7.61
N SER A 62 4.13 14.44 6.51
CA SER A 62 4.61 15.06 5.28
C SER A 62 3.99 14.36 4.08
N TYR A 63 3.93 15.04 2.94
CA TYR A 63 3.46 14.40 1.70
C TYR A 63 4.27 14.87 0.49
N ARG A 64 4.25 14.06 -0.56
CA ARG A 64 4.89 14.32 -1.84
C ARG A 64 3.92 14.05 -2.98
N ASN A 65 3.77 15.02 -3.88
CA ASN A 65 2.93 14.89 -5.07
C ASN A 65 3.79 14.38 -6.24
N VAL A 66 4.11 13.09 -6.22
CA VAL A 66 4.92 12.42 -7.24
C VAL A 66 4.26 11.12 -7.69
N LEU A 67 4.49 10.76 -8.95
CA LEU A 67 4.07 9.48 -9.51
C LEU A 67 5.24 8.49 -9.40
N LEU A 68 5.05 7.42 -8.64
CA LEU A 68 6.08 6.40 -8.43
C LEU A 68 5.98 5.27 -9.46
N ASP A 69 7.14 4.73 -9.86
CA ASP A 69 7.28 3.58 -10.73
C ASP A 69 8.62 2.86 -10.44
N GLU A 70 8.95 1.82 -11.19
CA GLU A 70 10.24 1.12 -11.06
C GLU A 70 11.45 1.93 -11.55
N CYS A 71 11.24 2.93 -12.40
CA CYS A 71 12.28 3.83 -12.92
C CYS A 71 11.67 5.19 -13.34
N GLU A 72 12.55 6.18 -13.59
CA GLU A 72 12.14 7.45 -14.17
C GLU A 72 11.80 7.28 -15.66
N GLN A 73 10.56 7.55 -16.02
CA GLN A 73 10.06 7.49 -17.41
C GLN A 73 8.79 8.34 -17.57
N LEU A 74 8.31 8.47 -18.81
CA LEU A 74 6.99 9.02 -19.09
C LEU A 74 5.97 7.89 -19.12
N ARG A 75 4.87 8.07 -18.39
CA ARG A 75 3.76 7.12 -18.31
C ARG A 75 2.45 7.80 -18.65
N ASP A 76 1.54 7.06 -19.22
CA ASP A 76 0.15 7.48 -19.25
C ASP A 76 -0.39 7.52 -17.82
N TRP A 77 -1.09 8.58 -17.51
CA TRP A 77 -1.81 8.76 -16.25
C TRP A 77 -3.29 8.95 -16.56
N TYR A 78 -4.10 8.06 -16.01
CA TYR A 78 -5.55 8.04 -16.17
C TYR A 78 -6.17 8.70 -14.94
N GLU A 79 -6.59 9.97 -15.13
CA GLU A 79 -7.09 10.82 -14.04
C GLU A 79 -8.60 10.93 -14.06
N MET A 80 -9.24 10.53 -12.99
CA MET A 80 -10.68 10.63 -12.74
C MET A 80 -10.98 11.47 -11.50
N ARG A 81 -9.95 11.85 -10.76
CA ARG A 81 -9.97 12.53 -9.46
C ARG A 81 -10.81 11.79 -8.43
N ASN A 82 -10.57 10.50 -8.33
CA ASN A 82 -11.19 9.61 -7.37
C ASN A 82 -10.24 8.44 -7.01
N THR A 83 -10.75 7.41 -6.35
CA THR A 83 -9.95 6.26 -5.91
C THR A 83 -9.50 5.33 -7.04
N GLY A 84 -9.86 5.61 -8.28
CA GLY A 84 -9.48 4.80 -9.45
C GLY A 84 -8.34 5.38 -10.28
N ASP A 85 -7.74 6.50 -9.85
CA ASP A 85 -6.63 7.13 -10.56
C ASP A 85 -5.42 6.19 -10.64
N SER A 86 -4.86 5.99 -11.84
CA SER A 86 -3.80 4.99 -12.05
C SER A 86 -2.94 5.27 -13.28
N MET A 87 -1.76 4.66 -13.34
CA MET A 87 -0.97 4.51 -14.56
C MET A 87 -1.56 3.44 -15.49
N TYR A 88 -2.52 2.68 -15.05
CA TYR A 88 -3.13 1.58 -15.80
C TYR A 88 -4.57 1.91 -16.15
N LYS A 89 -4.92 1.63 -17.42
CA LYS A 89 -6.26 1.94 -17.95
C LYS A 89 -7.31 1.05 -17.30
N GLU A 90 -8.33 1.68 -16.71
CA GLU A 90 -9.51 0.99 -16.19
C GLU A 90 -10.32 0.36 -17.34
N MET A 91 -10.78 -0.88 -17.18
CA MET A 91 -11.40 -1.70 -18.23
C MET A 91 -12.90 -1.98 -18.01
N THR A 92 -13.43 -1.70 -16.80
CA THR A 92 -14.83 -2.04 -16.50
C THR A 92 -15.83 -1.00 -16.96
N GLY A 93 -15.39 0.20 -17.24
CA GLY A 93 -16.26 1.34 -17.51
C GLY A 93 -17.01 1.84 -16.26
N TYR A 94 -16.60 1.43 -15.08
CA TYR A 94 -17.15 1.91 -13.82
C TYR A 94 -16.86 3.41 -13.65
N PHE A 95 -15.66 3.83 -13.99
CA PHE A 95 -15.28 5.23 -14.01
C PHE A 95 -15.47 5.81 -15.42
N LYS A 96 -16.40 6.74 -15.52
CA LYS A 96 -16.66 7.51 -16.74
C LYS A 96 -15.88 8.83 -16.67
N ASN A 97 -15.51 9.39 -17.83
CA ASN A 97 -14.83 10.70 -17.95
C ASN A 97 -13.37 10.69 -17.43
N CYS A 98 -12.61 9.67 -17.80
CA CYS A 98 -11.19 9.63 -17.56
C CYS A 98 -10.44 10.62 -18.48
N ALA A 99 -9.65 11.51 -17.90
CA ALA A 99 -8.65 12.30 -18.62
C ALA A 99 -7.33 11.52 -18.69
N THR A 100 -6.63 11.58 -19.82
CA THR A 100 -5.33 10.91 -19.96
C THR A 100 -4.26 11.96 -20.19
N HIS A 101 -3.19 11.89 -19.39
CA HIS A 101 -2.04 12.78 -19.46
C HIS A 101 -0.74 11.96 -19.49
N GLN A 102 0.34 12.57 -20.02
CA GLN A 102 1.68 12.03 -19.80
C GLN A 102 2.25 12.63 -18.50
N ARG A 103 2.73 11.78 -17.61
CA ARG A 103 3.39 12.20 -16.37
C ARG A 103 4.77 11.54 -16.25
N LYS A 104 5.74 12.31 -15.74
CA LYS A 104 7.05 11.77 -15.40
C LYS A 104 6.94 11.00 -14.10
N THR A 105 7.50 9.80 -14.07
CA THR A 105 7.62 8.99 -12.87
C THR A 105 8.96 9.22 -12.18
N THR A 106 9.03 8.85 -10.92
CA THR A 106 10.23 8.74 -10.10
C THR A 106 10.21 7.42 -9.33
N THR A 107 11.23 7.12 -8.54
CA THR A 107 11.27 5.89 -7.73
C THR A 107 11.24 6.19 -6.24
N LEU A 108 10.84 5.19 -5.44
CA LEU A 108 10.92 5.32 -3.97
C LEU A 108 12.35 5.64 -3.52
N ASP A 109 13.34 5.00 -4.12
CA ASP A 109 14.74 5.17 -3.72
C ASP A 109 15.25 6.58 -4.03
N ILE A 110 14.81 7.21 -5.13
CA ILE A 110 15.14 8.61 -5.44
C ILE A 110 14.45 9.54 -4.45
N GLU A 111 13.15 9.37 -4.25
CA GLU A 111 12.33 10.29 -3.45
C GLU A 111 12.68 10.24 -1.95
N PHE A 112 13.04 9.06 -1.44
CA PHE A 112 13.23 8.85 -0.02
C PHE A 112 14.68 8.61 0.39
N SER A 113 15.64 8.82 -0.54
CA SER A 113 17.08 8.76 -0.22
C SER A 113 17.40 9.69 0.95
N GLY A 114 17.93 9.12 2.04
CA GLY A 114 18.32 9.89 3.24
C GLY A 114 17.14 10.40 4.10
N CYS A 115 15.89 10.14 3.75
CA CYS A 115 14.74 10.58 4.55
C CYS A 115 14.54 9.75 5.83
N PHE A 116 15.02 8.52 5.82
CA PHE A 116 14.90 7.59 6.95
C PHE A 116 16.30 7.19 7.44
N SER A 117 16.47 7.05 8.74
CA SER A 117 17.69 6.48 9.32
C SER A 117 17.77 4.96 9.08
N SER A 118 16.64 4.28 8.99
CA SER A 118 16.56 2.82 8.83
C SER A 118 15.48 2.35 7.84
N GLY A 119 14.77 3.27 7.18
CA GLY A 119 13.61 2.99 6.33
C GLY A 119 12.29 3.05 7.09
N PRO A 120 11.13 3.00 6.38
CA PRO A 120 9.82 2.91 7.00
C PRO A 120 9.57 1.47 7.48
N GLU A 121 9.17 1.31 8.75
CA GLU A 121 8.86 -0.01 9.31
C GLU A 121 7.51 -0.54 8.83
N LEU A 122 6.57 0.37 8.54
CA LEU A 122 5.24 0.06 7.99
C LEU A 122 5.02 0.80 6.68
N ILE A 123 4.64 0.06 5.64
CA ILE A 123 4.22 0.62 4.35
C ILE A 123 2.77 0.19 4.08
N LYS A 124 1.92 1.14 3.66
CA LYS A 124 0.71 0.85 2.89
C LYS A 124 0.95 1.23 1.45
N ILE A 125 0.51 0.40 0.53
CA ILE A 125 0.59 0.65 -0.90
C ILE A 125 -0.72 0.27 -1.58
N ASP A 126 -1.36 1.25 -2.21
CA ASP A 126 -2.66 1.13 -2.84
C ASP A 126 -2.68 2.12 -4.01
N THR A 127 -2.23 1.65 -5.16
CA THR A 127 -1.93 2.48 -6.34
C THR A 127 -2.59 1.98 -7.60
N GLN A 128 -3.56 1.09 -7.43
CA GLN A 128 -4.42 0.59 -8.49
C GLN A 128 -3.62 -0.09 -9.63
N GLY A 129 -2.63 -0.93 -9.22
CA GLY A 129 -1.86 -1.81 -10.10
C GLY A 129 -0.37 -1.51 -10.21
N ALA A 130 0.14 -0.42 -9.60
CA ALA A 130 1.56 -0.06 -9.65
C ALA A 130 2.39 -0.59 -8.46
N GLU A 131 1.82 -1.40 -7.59
CA GLU A 131 2.40 -1.85 -6.33
C GLU A 131 3.76 -2.53 -6.53
N ILE A 132 3.83 -3.52 -7.42
CA ILE A 132 5.09 -4.25 -7.73
C ILE A 132 6.12 -3.35 -8.39
N PRO A 133 5.82 -2.58 -9.45
CA PRO A 133 6.76 -1.61 -10.02
C PRO A 133 7.32 -0.63 -8.98
N ILE A 134 6.49 -0.08 -8.12
CA ILE A 134 6.92 0.84 -7.05
C ILE A 134 7.89 0.16 -6.09
N LEU A 135 7.60 -1.06 -5.63
CA LEU A 135 8.50 -1.81 -4.76
C LEU A 135 9.83 -2.15 -5.44
N LYS A 136 9.82 -2.42 -6.76
CA LYS A 136 11.04 -2.62 -7.54
C LYS A 136 11.93 -1.37 -7.59
N GLY A 137 11.31 -0.19 -7.64
CA GLY A 137 11.98 1.11 -7.57
C GLY A 137 12.38 1.55 -6.16
N GLY A 138 12.11 0.74 -5.13
CA GLY A 138 12.28 1.07 -3.72
C GLY A 138 13.13 0.12 -2.90
N LYS A 139 14.03 -0.63 -3.52
CA LYS A 139 14.81 -1.71 -2.86
C LYS A 139 15.60 -1.25 -1.64
N GLU A 140 16.20 -0.05 -1.71
CA GLU A 140 16.92 0.51 -0.58
C GLU A 140 15.98 1.06 0.48
N THR A 141 14.92 1.75 0.07
CA THR A 141 13.89 2.32 0.96
C THR A 141 13.21 1.22 1.78
N ILE A 142 12.88 0.08 1.16
CA ILE A 142 12.17 -1.03 1.84
C ILE A 142 13.12 -2.06 2.48
N ARG A 143 14.44 -1.85 2.43
CA ARG A 143 15.42 -2.83 2.91
C ARG A 143 15.14 -3.33 4.34
N ASN A 144 14.80 -2.43 5.23
CA ASN A 144 14.51 -2.70 6.64
C ASN A 144 13.01 -2.61 6.97
N ASN A 145 12.15 -2.56 5.96
CA ASN A 145 10.71 -2.56 6.19
C ASN A 145 10.28 -3.89 6.83
N GLU A 146 9.40 -3.81 7.81
CA GLU A 146 8.92 -4.97 8.55
C GLU A 146 7.57 -5.48 8.05
N ILE A 147 6.63 -4.56 7.74
CA ILE A 147 5.26 -4.89 7.34
C ILE A 147 4.84 -4.06 6.13
N ILE A 148 4.28 -4.74 5.13
CA ILE A 148 3.63 -4.13 3.97
C ILE A 148 2.14 -4.47 4.00
N ILE A 149 1.28 -3.47 3.89
CA ILE A 149 -0.15 -3.64 3.60
C ILE A 149 -0.36 -3.23 2.15
N MET A 150 -0.90 -4.13 1.34
CA MET A 150 -1.01 -3.93 -0.10
C MET A 150 -2.40 -4.30 -0.60
N GLU A 151 -2.96 -3.46 -1.49
CA GLU A 151 -4.13 -3.85 -2.26
C GLU A 151 -3.70 -4.83 -3.36
N VAL A 152 -4.36 -5.98 -3.41
CA VAL A 152 -4.03 -7.07 -4.35
C VAL A 152 -5.30 -7.51 -5.08
N PRO A 153 -5.30 -7.57 -6.43
CA PRO A 153 -6.44 -8.10 -7.18
C PRO A 153 -6.64 -9.58 -6.86
N PHE A 154 -7.89 -10.00 -6.59
CA PHE A 154 -8.18 -11.39 -6.21
C PHE A 154 -8.84 -12.19 -7.34
N VAL A 155 -10.02 -11.77 -7.82
CA VAL A 155 -10.76 -12.50 -8.88
C VAL A 155 -10.39 -11.99 -10.28
N GLY A 156 -9.73 -10.90 -10.38
CA GLY A 156 -9.30 -10.29 -11.63
C GLY A 156 -9.02 -8.81 -11.42
N ALA A 157 -8.22 -8.26 -12.29
CA ALA A 157 -7.91 -6.85 -12.26
C ALA A 157 -8.95 -6.07 -13.06
N TYR A 158 -9.38 -4.93 -12.55
CA TYR A 158 -10.19 -4.01 -13.33
C TYR A 158 -9.35 -3.03 -14.16
N ASN A 159 -8.06 -2.95 -13.90
CA ASN A 159 -7.09 -2.21 -14.71
C ASN A 159 -6.33 -3.14 -15.68
N ALA A 160 -6.06 -2.65 -16.88
CA ALA A 160 -5.35 -3.41 -17.90
C ALA A 160 -3.87 -3.58 -17.56
N ASN A 161 -3.32 -4.76 -17.83
CA ASN A 161 -1.88 -5.06 -17.71
C ASN A 161 -1.30 -4.92 -16.29
N VAL A 162 -2.12 -4.99 -15.27
CA VAL A 162 -1.66 -5.04 -13.88
C VAL A 162 -1.27 -6.47 -13.49
N PRO A 163 -0.33 -6.66 -12.57
CA PRO A 163 0.01 -7.96 -12.04
C PRO A 163 -1.22 -8.65 -11.41
N ASN A 164 -1.34 -9.95 -11.55
CA ASN A 164 -2.40 -10.73 -10.95
C ASN A 164 -2.08 -11.13 -9.49
N PHE A 165 -3.02 -11.78 -8.81
CA PHE A 165 -2.86 -12.23 -7.43
C PHE A 165 -1.59 -13.05 -7.19
N PHE A 166 -1.32 -14.03 -8.05
CA PHE A 166 -0.16 -14.91 -7.87
C PHE A 166 1.16 -14.17 -8.10
N GLU A 167 1.20 -13.22 -9.02
CA GLU A 167 2.39 -12.39 -9.26
C GLU A 167 2.70 -11.53 -8.04
N HIS A 168 1.70 -10.95 -7.38
CA HIS A 168 1.90 -10.20 -6.12
C HIS A 168 2.44 -11.10 -5.01
N ILE A 169 1.82 -12.25 -4.78
CA ILE A 169 2.26 -13.18 -3.72
C ILE A 169 3.68 -13.68 -3.98
N SER A 170 3.98 -14.11 -5.23
CA SER A 170 5.30 -14.60 -5.61
C SER A 170 6.38 -13.53 -5.46
N TYR A 171 6.09 -12.29 -5.89
CA TYR A 171 7.04 -11.19 -5.77
C TYR A 171 7.34 -10.86 -4.30
N LEU A 172 6.31 -10.76 -3.45
CA LEU A 172 6.49 -10.50 -2.01
C LEU A 172 7.29 -11.63 -1.34
N GLU A 173 7.02 -12.89 -1.72
CA GLU A 173 7.78 -14.05 -1.24
C GLU A 173 9.26 -13.98 -1.64
N GLU A 174 9.54 -13.63 -2.91
CA GLU A 174 10.90 -13.47 -3.45
C GLU A 174 11.70 -12.41 -2.68
N ILE A 175 11.08 -11.27 -2.37
CA ILE A 175 11.74 -10.19 -1.64
C ILE A 175 11.72 -10.39 -0.11
N GLY A 176 11.34 -11.58 0.37
CA GLY A 176 11.52 -11.99 1.76
C GLY A 176 10.33 -11.72 2.69
N TYR A 177 9.13 -11.60 2.18
CA TYR A 177 7.91 -11.47 3.00
C TYR A 177 7.08 -12.76 3.01
N ALA A 178 6.24 -12.88 4.01
CA ALA A 178 5.22 -13.91 4.13
C ALA A 178 3.85 -13.26 4.34
N PRO A 179 2.75 -13.86 3.86
CA PRO A 179 1.40 -13.38 4.17
C PRO A 179 1.16 -13.42 5.69
N LEU A 180 0.54 -12.37 6.22
CA LEU A 180 0.22 -12.24 7.65
C LEU A 180 -1.28 -12.30 7.91
N GLU A 181 -2.06 -11.48 7.19
CA GLU A 181 -3.50 -11.35 7.43
C GLU A 181 -4.23 -10.75 6.22
N ILE A 182 -5.51 -11.11 6.06
CA ILE A 182 -6.45 -10.37 5.20
C ILE A 182 -6.98 -9.20 6.05
N VAL A 183 -6.60 -8.00 5.69
CA VAL A 183 -6.89 -6.78 6.47
C VAL A 183 -8.25 -6.21 6.12
N ASP A 184 -8.58 -6.21 4.82
CA ASP A 184 -9.87 -5.78 4.28
C ASP A 184 -10.15 -6.48 2.96
N GLN A 185 -11.39 -6.37 2.47
CA GLN A 185 -11.78 -6.94 1.19
C GLN A 185 -12.79 -6.06 0.47
N HIS A 186 -12.56 -5.82 -0.79
CA HIS A 186 -13.52 -5.16 -1.67
C HIS A 186 -14.39 -6.20 -2.37
N ILE A 187 -15.69 -6.22 -2.01
CA ILE A 187 -16.65 -7.21 -2.51
C ILE A 187 -17.60 -6.56 -3.51
N ILE A 188 -17.63 -7.11 -4.72
CA ILE A 188 -18.69 -6.82 -5.68
C ILE A 188 -19.89 -7.71 -5.41
N ARG A 189 -21.08 -7.10 -5.32
CA ARG A 189 -22.35 -7.82 -5.12
C ARG A 189 -23.23 -7.69 -6.35
N LYS A 190 -23.81 -8.82 -6.79
CA LYS A 190 -24.82 -8.87 -7.82
C LYS A 190 -25.98 -9.76 -7.35
N GLY A 191 -27.07 -9.14 -6.90
CA GLY A 191 -28.18 -9.85 -6.27
C GLY A 191 -27.83 -10.41 -4.89
N ASP A 192 -28.70 -11.27 -4.35
CA ASP A 192 -28.62 -11.71 -2.94
C ASP A 192 -27.54 -12.78 -2.69
N TYR A 193 -27.12 -13.51 -3.73
CA TYR A 193 -26.25 -14.68 -3.60
C TYR A 193 -24.93 -14.58 -4.37
N ASN A 194 -24.80 -13.61 -5.28
CA ASN A 194 -23.60 -13.47 -6.10
C ASN A 194 -22.73 -12.35 -5.56
N TYR A 195 -21.68 -12.70 -4.87
CA TYR A 195 -20.63 -11.76 -4.45
C TYR A 195 -19.25 -12.36 -4.71
N PHE A 196 -18.33 -11.50 -5.11
CA PHE A 196 -16.95 -11.85 -5.34
C PHE A 196 -16.05 -10.85 -4.64
N ALA A 197 -14.99 -11.34 -3.99
CA ALA A 197 -13.90 -10.47 -3.59
C ALA A 197 -13.15 -10.04 -4.85
N LEU A 198 -13.23 -8.76 -5.20
CA LEU A 198 -12.51 -8.21 -6.35
C LEU A 198 -11.04 -7.98 -6.00
N GLN A 199 -10.82 -7.39 -4.84
CA GLN A 199 -9.51 -7.04 -4.29
C GLN A 199 -9.46 -7.37 -2.82
N LEU A 200 -8.26 -7.58 -2.33
CA LEU A 200 -7.96 -7.80 -0.92
C LEU A 200 -6.87 -6.82 -0.48
N ASP A 201 -7.08 -6.18 0.65
CA ASP A 201 -5.97 -5.58 1.39
C ASP A 201 -5.28 -6.68 2.19
N LEU A 202 -4.09 -7.06 1.77
CA LEU A 202 -3.28 -8.10 2.42
C LEU A 202 -2.14 -7.46 3.20
N ALA A 203 -1.92 -7.94 4.41
CA ALA A 203 -0.72 -7.64 5.16
C ALA A 203 0.33 -8.72 4.92
N PHE A 204 1.55 -8.28 4.67
CA PHE A 204 2.74 -9.12 4.54
C PHE A 204 3.76 -8.70 5.59
N ILE A 205 4.47 -9.66 6.14
CA ILE A 205 5.46 -9.44 7.18
C ILE A 205 6.80 -10.03 6.76
N ARG A 206 7.90 -9.38 7.14
CA ARG A 206 9.25 -9.87 6.87
C ARG A 206 9.44 -11.27 7.44
N LYS A 207 9.95 -12.22 6.63
CA LYS A 207 10.29 -13.57 7.09
C LYS A 207 11.27 -13.49 8.26
N GLY A 208 10.99 -14.24 9.32
CA GLY A 208 11.78 -14.21 10.56
C GLY A 208 11.39 -13.13 11.58
N HIS A 209 10.43 -12.27 11.28
CA HIS A 209 9.89 -11.31 12.26
C HIS A 209 9.25 -12.05 13.45
N ARG A 210 9.40 -11.48 14.68
CA ARG A 210 8.91 -12.13 15.91
C ARG A 210 7.40 -12.44 15.90
N ILE A 211 6.57 -11.54 15.38
CA ILE A 211 5.10 -11.74 15.30
C ILE A 211 4.78 -12.99 14.47
N LEU A 212 5.49 -13.20 13.36
CA LEU A 212 5.28 -14.39 12.53
C LEU A 212 5.68 -15.67 13.29
N LYS A 213 6.77 -15.63 14.05
CA LYS A 213 7.21 -16.77 14.89
C LYS A 213 6.17 -17.08 15.96
N GLU A 214 5.68 -16.07 16.69
CA GLU A 214 4.65 -16.23 17.72
C GLU A 214 3.37 -16.87 17.14
N GLN A 215 2.96 -16.51 15.92
CA GLN A 215 1.81 -17.16 15.26
C GLN A 215 2.10 -18.61 14.90
N GLN A 216 3.29 -18.93 14.39
CA GLN A 216 3.69 -20.30 14.07
C GLN A 216 3.75 -21.18 15.32
N ASP A 217 4.26 -20.64 16.44
CA ASP A 217 4.29 -21.35 17.73
C ASP A 217 2.88 -21.61 18.24
N LEU A 218 1.97 -20.63 18.13
CA LEU A 218 0.56 -20.79 18.49
C LEU A 218 -0.08 -21.91 17.66
N ILE A 219 0.07 -21.89 16.32
CA ILE A 219 -0.46 -22.96 15.44
C ILE A 219 0.09 -24.31 15.85
N SER A 220 1.39 -24.41 16.13
CA SER A 220 2.04 -25.66 16.57
C SER A 220 1.52 -26.17 17.91
N SER A 221 0.95 -25.31 18.75
CA SER A 221 0.35 -25.65 20.04
C SER A 221 -1.09 -26.17 19.95
N LEU A 222 -1.81 -25.87 18.87
CA LEU A 222 -3.21 -26.28 18.68
C LEU A 222 -3.39 -27.78 18.45
N GLY A 223 -2.33 -28.51 18.17
CA GLY A 223 -2.34 -29.96 17.91
C GLY A 223 -1.89 -30.81 19.10
N ARG A 224 -1.73 -30.22 20.28
CA ARG A 224 -1.32 -30.91 21.52
C ARG A 224 -2.50 -30.92 22.54
#